data_6b79e53d16007fc3977fd7b3e32f6c9f
#
_entry.id   6b79e53d16007fc3977fd7b3e32f6c9f
#
_cell.length_a   1.000
_cell.length_b   1.000
_cell.length_c   1.000
_cell.angle_alpha   90.00
_cell.angle_beta   90.00
_cell.angle_gamma   90.00
#
_symmetry.space_group_name_H-M   'P 1'
#
loop_
_entity.id
_entity.type
_entity.pdbx_description
1 polymer ?
#
loop_
_entity_poly.entity_id
_entity_poly.type
_entity_poly.pdbx_seq_one_letter_code
_entity_poly.pdbx_strand_id
1 'polypeptide(L)'
;NIYHLDFLAITEHDALGKKNNRLSPSEWAYIKSLNELYNQPGKFVTINAYEWTHSTWSGKQDTTVEIGHKNVYFKGGEESPLFSHFSDKGKDARSLFNTLHSYNALAFPHHPPWSGITWEDHDPDIETNYEIVSIHGANEYMGNLPIPHRGGKPGTFAQDGLEKGAKIGFVGASDSHGLYYHSHEGWREDPYKGGLTGVLLSDSLNRENIWDALRYRRNYATSGEKYFIDFTINGHPMGSSISIQDPPLISFEAISDKIIYSYVVRNNKELFVSGKIGGPYYRYKGLKDETISRGENIYYLKVLYNDGTIAWSSPIWVNYVPK
;
A
#
# COMPACT_ATOMS: atom_id res chain seq x y z
N ASN A 1 16.82 -12.29 -10.91
CA ASN A 1 16.27 -11.12 -10.21
C ASN A 1 17.28 -9.97 -10.25
N ILE A 2 17.25 -9.15 -11.31
CA ILE A 2 18.18 -8.02 -11.50
C ILE A 2 17.86 -6.83 -10.57
N TYR A 3 16.66 -6.79 -9.99
CA TYR A 3 16.22 -5.73 -9.06
C TYR A 3 16.37 -6.14 -7.60
N HIS A 4 16.86 -7.36 -7.34
CA HIS A 4 17.04 -7.91 -5.99
C HIS A 4 15.77 -7.84 -5.13
N LEU A 5 14.59 -8.02 -5.74
CA LEU A 5 13.34 -8.11 -5.01
C LEU A 5 13.26 -9.44 -4.28
N ASP A 6 12.72 -9.42 -3.06
CA ASP A 6 12.50 -10.61 -2.26
C ASP A 6 11.14 -11.25 -2.55
N PHE A 7 10.18 -10.44 -3.01
CA PHE A 7 8.88 -10.93 -3.47
C PHE A 7 8.31 -10.06 -4.59
N LEU A 8 7.35 -10.61 -5.34
CA LEU A 8 6.69 -9.95 -6.47
C LEU A 8 5.26 -10.45 -6.62
N ALA A 9 4.36 -9.55 -6.97
CA ALA A 9 3.05 -9.82 -7.52
C ALA A 9 2.94 -9.11 -8.88
N ILE A 10 2.61 -9.85 -9.94
CA ILE A 10 2.29 -9.29 -11.25
C ILE A 10 0.78 -9.08 -11.28
N THR A 11 0.35 -7.86 -11.63
CA THR A 11 -1.04 -7.43 -11.57
C THR A 11 -1.55 -7.00 -12.95
N GLU A 12 -1.61 -7.95 -13.89
CA GLU A 12 -2.21 -7.69 -15.20
C GLU A 12 -3.68 -7.30 -15.07
N HIS A 13 -4.13 -6.40 -15.93
CA HIS A 13 -5.54 -5.98 -15.95
C HIS A 13 -6.49 -7.16 -16.19
N ASP A 14 -7.54 -7.27 -15.37
CA ASP A 14 -8.62 -8.24 -15.59
C ASP A 14 -9.33 -7.99 -16.93
N ALA A 15 -9.46 -6.71 -17.30
CA ALA A 15 -9.96 -6.28 -18.59
C ALA A 15 -9.61 -4.80 -18.81
N LEU A 16 -9.04 -4.47 -19.95
CA LEU A 16 -8.68 -3.09 -20.30
C LEU A 16 -9.80 -2.43 -21.12
N GLY A 17 -10.69 -1.73 -20.44
CA GLY A 17 -11.68 -0.82 -21.04
C GLY A 17 -12.77 -1.45 -21.93
N LYS A 18 -12.68 -2.73 -22.31
CA LYS A 18 -13.64 -3.41 -23.19
C LYS A 18 -13.82 -4.88 -22.80
N LYS A 19 -15.06 -5.34 -22.87
CA LYS A 19 -15.43 -6.72 -22.57
C LYS A 19 -14.62 -7.77 -23.37
N ASN A 20 -14.16 -7.44 -24.54
CA ASN A 20 -13.39 -8.32 -25.42
C ASN A 20 -11.87 -8.24 -25.20
N ASN A 21 -11.40 -7.30 -24.39
CA ASN A 21 -9.98 -7.15 -24.02
C ASN A 21 -9.78 -7.60 -22.57
N ARG A 22 -10.05 -8.87 -22.30
CA ARG A 22 -9.96 -9.48 -20.98
C ARG A 22 -8.79 -10.42 -20.92
N LEU A 23 -8.19 -10.50 -19.74
CA LEU A 23 -7.30 -11.60 -19.40
C LEU A 23 -8.06 -12.92 -19.54
N SER A 24 -7.63 -13.74 -20.51
CA SER A 24 -8.29 -15.02 -20.77
C SER A 24 -7.98 -16.05 -19.67
N PRO A 25 -8.83 -17.07 -19.50
CA PRO A 25 -8.55 -18.15 -18.55
C PRO A 25 -7.20 -18.84 -18.77
N SER A 26 -6.75 -18.95 -20.02
CA SER A 26 -5.45 -19.55 -20.36
C SER A 26 -4.27 -18.66 -20.01
N GLU A 27 -4.38 -17.35 -20.23
CA GLU A 27 -3.37 -16.37 -19.80
C GLU A 27 -3.27 -16.31 -18.28
N TRP A 28 -4.42 -16.28 -17.59
CA TRP A 28 -4.44 -16.34 -16.13
C TRP A 28 -3.83 -17.64 -15.58
N ALA A 29 -4.14 -18.78 -16.19
CA ALA A 29 -3.53 -20.06 -15.82
C ALA A 29 -2.02 -20.05 -16.05
N TYR A 30 -1.56 -19.41 -17.14
CA TYR A 30 -0.14 -19.27 -17.45
C TYR A 30 0.58 -18.39 -16.40
N ILE A 31 0.02 -17.23 -16.05
CA ILE A 31 0.57 -16.36 -14.98
C ILE A 31 0.70 -17.13 -13.67
N LYS A 32 -0.34 -17.87 -13.26
CA LYS A 32 -0.29 -18.70 -12.05
C LYS A 32 0.81 -19.77 -12.13
N SER A 33 0.97 -20.40 -13.28
CA SER A 33 2.03 -21.41 -13.46
C SER A 33 3.44 -20.82 -13.35
N LEU A 34 3.65 -19.60 -13.86
CA LEU A 34 4.92 -18.88 -13.69
C LEU A 34 5.15 -18.49 -12.23
N ASN A 35 4.12 -18.04 -11.53
CA ASN A 35 4.22 -17.73 -10.11
C ASN A 35 4.61 -18.97 -9.28
N GLU A 36 4.06 -20.15 -9.60
CA GLU A 36 4.49 -21.40 -8.93
C GLU A 36 5.93 -21.77 -9.29
N LEU A 37 6.30 -21.67 -10.56
CA LEU A 37 7.65 -22.00 -11.05
C LEU A 37 8.73 -21.16 -10.38
N TYR A 38 8.47 -19.86 -10.20
CA TYR A 38 9.46 -18.92 -9.64
C TYR A 38 9.36 -18.74 -8.13
N ASN A 39 8.38 -19.35 -7.47
CA ASN A 39 8.27 -19.28 -6.02
C ASN A 39 9.33 -20.17 -5.35
N GLN A 40 10.31 -19.53 -4.74
CA GLN A 40 11.42 -20.19 -4.05
C GLN A 40 11.52 -19.64 -2.62
N PRO A 41 10.82 -20.25 -1.63
CA PRO A 41 10.89 -19.81 -0.25
C PRO A 41 12.33 -19.66 0.25
N GLY A 42 12.60 -18.59 0.99
CA GLY A 42 13.93 -18.20 1.45
C GLY A 42 14.79 -17.45 0.42
N LYS A 43 14.32 -17.29 -0.83
CA LYS A 43 15.06 -16.58 -1.88
C LYS A 43 14.24 -15.56 -2.65
N PHE A 44 13.08 -15.97 -3.13
CA PHE A 44 12.17 -15.14 -3.90
C PHE A 44 10.76 -15.71 -3.82
N VAL A 45 9.80 -14.88 -3.47
CA VAL A 45 8.40 -15.30 -3.32
C VAL A 45 7.53 -14.59 -4.34
N THR A 46 6.64 -15.33 -4.94
CA THR A 46 5.63 -14.80 -5.89
C THR A 46 4.23 -14.96 -5.33
N ILE A 47 3.38 -14.00 -5.61
CA ILE A 47 1.99 -13.96 -5.14
C ILE A 47 1.09 -13.87 -6.38
N ASN A 48 0.02 -14.67 -6.44
CA ASN A 48 -0.97 -14.57 -7.50
C ASN A 48 -1.77 -13.28 -7.35
N ALA A 49 -1.78 -12.44 -8.37
CA ALA A 49 -2.49 -11.18 -8.33
C ALA A 49 -2.96 -10.74 -9.72
N TYR A 50 -3.96 -9.88 -9.76
CA TYR A 50 -4.41 -9.19 -10.96
C TYR A 50 -4.94 -7.80 -10.59
N GLU A 51 -4.96 -6.90 -11.54
CA GLU A 51 -5.61 -5.61 -11.38
C GLU A 51 -7.08 -5.71 -11.82
N TRP A 52 -7.99 -5.54 -10.87
CA TRP A 52 -9.40 -5.32 -11.12
C TRP A 52 -9.57 -3.86 -11.58
N THR A 53 -9.70 -3.70 -12.90
CA THR A 53 -9.66 -2.41 -13.57
C THR A 53 -11.07 -1.91 -13.84
N HIS A 54 -11.76 -1.48 -12.80
CA HIS A 54 -13.08 -0.90 -12.94
C HIS A 54 -12.98 0.52 -13.48
N SER A 55 -12.93 0.65 -14.79
CA SER A 55 -12.89 1.96 -15.43
C SER A 55 -14.03 2.12 -16.44
N THR A 56 -14.60 3.31 -16.45
CA THR A 56 -15.48 3.81 -17.49
C THR A 56 -14.70 4.31 -18.71
N TRP A 57 -13.59 3.65 -19.08
CA TRP A 57 -12.72 4.04 -20.21
C TRP A 57 -13.40 3.84 -21.58
N SER A 58 -14.72 4.01 -21.63
CA SER A 58 -15.51 4.02 -22.85
C SER A 58 -15.46 5.34 -23.63
N GLY A 59 -14.62 6.30 -23.19
CA GLY A 59 -14.52 7.63 -23.82
C GLY A 59 -15.69 8.57 -23.47
N LYS A 60 -16.67 8.10 -22.74
CA LYS A 60 -17.71 8.90 -22.10
C LYS A 60 -17.48 8.78 -20.59
N GLN A 61 -16.92 9.81 -20.03
CA GLN A 61 -16.74 9.96 -18.60
C GLN A 61 -18.15 10.06 -17.98
N ASP A 62 -18.67 8.94 -17.48
CA ASP A 62 -19.73 9.01 -16.48
C ASP A 62 -19.04 9.37 -15.16
N THR A 63 -19.03 10.66 -14.87
CA THR A 63 -18.29 11.27 -13.75
C THR A 63 -18.97 11.03 -12.41
N THR A 64 -20.03 10.24 -12.35
CA THR A 64 -20.90 10.18 -11.17
C THR A 64 -20.47 9.15 -10.13
N VAL A 65 -19.74 8.06 -10.48
CA VAL A 65 -19.22 7.09 -9.52
C VAL A 65 -17.91 6.50 -10.02
N GLU A 66 -16.80 6.96 -9.51
CA GLU A 66 -15.49 6.37 -9.79
C GLU A 66 -15.11 5.41 -8.67
N ILE A 67 -15.37 4.13 -8.89
CA ILE A 67 -15.12 3.05 -7.94
C ILE A 67 -13.63 2.78 -7.78
N GLY A 68 -12.83 3.15 -8.80
CA GLY A 68 -11.39 3.00 -8.82
C GLY A 68 -10.92 1.60 -9.20
N HIS A 69 -9.61 1.44 -9.30
CA HIS A 69 -8.95 0.17 -9.55
C HIS A 69 -8.52 -0.47 -8.22
N LYS A 70 -8.38 -1.80 -8.23
CA LYS A 70 -7.89 -2.54 -7.07
C LYS A 70 -6.95 -3.66 -7.52
N ASN A 71 -5.81 -3.76 -6.87
CA ASN A 71 -4.97 -4.95 -7.03
C ASN A 71 -5.48 -6.05 -6.11
N VAL A 72 -5.95 -7.14 -6.71
CA VAL A 72 -6.46 -8.32 -6.00
C VAL A 72 -5.35 -9.34 -5.87
N TYR A 73 -5.13 -9.79 -4.65
CA TYR A 73 -4.06 -10.73 -4.28
C TYR A 73 -4.64 -12.00 -3.71
N PHE A 74 -4.02 -13.14 -4.04
CA PHE A 74 -4.29 -14.43 -3.42
C PHE A 74 -2.99 -14.98 -2.82
N LYS A 75 -3.09 -15.56 -1.65
CA LYS A 75 -1.92 -16.15 -0.96
C LYS A 75 -1.13 -17.11 -1.85
N GLY A 76 -1.80 -17.81 -2.75
CA GLY A 76 -1.22 -18.76 -3.70
C GLY A 76 -2.05 -20.05 -3.79
N GLY A 77 -1.59 -20.97 -4.64
CA GLY A 77 -2.28 -22.22 -4.88
C GLY A 77 -3.34 -22.13 -6.00
N GLU A 78 -4.09 -23.22 -6.19
CA GLU A 78 -5.04 -23.35 -7.31
C GLU A 78 -6.27 -22.44 -7.17
N GLU A 79 -6.68 -22.11 -5.94
CA GLU A 79 -7.84 -21.28 -5.65
C GLU A 79 -7.56 -19.79 -5.76
N SER A 80 -7.16 -19.36 -6.96
CA SER A 80 -6.98 -17.95 -7.31
C SER A 80 -7.85 -17.64 -8.54
N PRO A 81 -9.16 -17.46 -8.37
CA PRO A 81 -10.05 -17.15 -9.48
C PRO A 81 -9.92 -15.70 -9.93
N LEU A 82 -10.21 -15.45 -11.22
CA LEU A 82 -10.28 -14.11 -11.79
C LEU A 82 -11.73 -13.62 -11.77
N PHE A 83 -12.00 -12.54 -11.06
CA PHE A 83 -13.29 -11.88 -11.01
C PHE A 83 -13.23 -10.55 -11.75
N SER A 84 -13.57 -10.58 -13.04
CA SER A 84 -13.59 -9.36 -13.85
C SER A 84 -14.72 -8.42 -13.43
N HIS A 85 -14.48 -7.10 -13.54
CA HIS A 85 -15.50 -6.08 -13.33
C HIS A 85 -16.70 -6.18 -14.30
N PHE A 86 -16.60 -7.00 -15.37
CA PHE A 86 -17.70 -7.34 -16.26
C PHE A 86 -18.52 -8.55 -15.79
N SER A 87 -18.16 -9.18 -14.69
CA SER A 87 -18.89 -10.32 -14.12
C SER A 87 -19.77 -9.88 -12.95
N ASP A 88 -20.85 -10.62 -12.67
CA ASP A 88 -21.72 -10.31 -11.53
C ASP A 88 -20.98 -10.32 -10.19
N LYS A 89 -19.93 -11.14 -10.07
CA LYS A 89 -19.10 -11.28 -8.87
C LYS A 89 -18.10 -10.15 -8.68
N GLY A 90 -17.80 -9.38 -9.73
CA GLY A 90 -16.82 -8.31 -9.71
C GLY A 90 -17.35 -6.97 -10.25
N LYS A 91 -18.66 -6.81 -10.46
CA LYS A 91 -19.26 -5.64 -11.14
C LYS A 91 -19.08 -4.32 -10.39
N ASP A 92 -18.87 -4.36 -9.10
CA ASP A 92 -18.61 -3.24 -8.21
C ASP A 92 -17.75 -3.71 -7.01
N ALA A 93 -17.24 -2.76 -6.22
CA ALA A 93 -16.36 -3.07 -5.10
C ALA A 93 -17.01 -4.00 -4.06
N ARG A 94 -18.27 -3.75 -3.71
CA ARG A 94 -19.00 -4.55 -2.74
C ARG A 94 -19.23 -5.98 -3.22
N SER A 95 -19.59 -6.17 -4.49
CA SER A 95 -19.74 -7.50 -5.09
C SER A 95 -18.41 -8.26 -5.12
N LEU A 96 -17.33 -7.55 -5.45
CA LEU A 96 -15.98 -8.11 -5.43
C LEU A 96 -15.60 -8.55 -4.01
N PHE A 97 -15.72 -7.70 -3.00
CA PHE A 97 -15.34 -8.02 -1.61
C PHE A 97 -16.18 -9.17 -1.04
N ASN A 98 -17.51 -9.14 -1.22
CA ASN A 98 -18.36 -10.25 -0.82
C ASN A 98 -17.93 -11.59 -1.43
N THR A 99 -17.44 -11.55 -2.68
CA THR A 99 -16.92 -12.74 -3.34
C THR A 99 -15.56 -13.14 -2.76
N LEU A 100 -14.64 -12.18 -2.54
CA LEU A 100 -13.28 -12.42 -2.06
C LEU A 100 -13.24 -13.01 -0.64
N HIS A 101 -14.25 -12.75 0.20
CA HIS A 101 -14.36 -13.39 1.52
C HIS A 101 -14.38 -14.93 1.48
N SER A 102 -14.84 -15.50 0.37
CA SER A 102 -14.85 -16.97 0.19
C SER A 102 -13.47 -17.53 -0.20
N TYR A 103 -12.51 -16.64 -0.47
CA TYR A 103 -11.14 -16.99 -0.88
C TYR A 103 -10.17 -16.26 0.02
N ASN A 104 -9.15 -16.86 0.47
CA ASN A 104 -8.13 -16.15 1.27
C ASN A 104 -7.43 -15.07 0.44
N ALA A 105 -8.15 -13.97 0.16
CA ALA A 105 -7.81 -12.92 -0.78
C ALA A 105 -7.79 -11.54 -0.09
N LEU A 106 -6.99 -10.62 -0.64
CA LEU A 106 -6.93 -9.21 -0.29
C LEU A 106 -7.12 -8.38 -1.57
N ALA A 107 -7.62 -7.16 -1.43
CA ALA A 107 -7.75 -6.24 -2.54
C ALA A 107 -7.33 -4.83 -2.08
N PHE A 108 -6.31 -4.26 -2.69
CA PHE A 108 -5.81 -2.94 -2.29
C PHE A 108 -6.20 -1.90 -3.32
N PRO A 109 -6.75 -0.73 -2.90
CA PRO A 109 -6.98 0.39 -3.78
C PRO A 109 -5.70 0.76 -4.53
N HIS A 110 -5.80 0.85 -5.86
CA HIS A 110 -4.68 1.10 -6.77
C HIS A 110 -4.81 2.49 -7.38
N HIS A 111 -3.78 3.32 -7.23
CA HIS A 111 -3.72 4.74 -7.63
C HIS A 111 -5.04 5.52 -7.42
N PRO A 112 -5.67 5.46 -6.21
CA PRO A 112 -7.01 6.00 -6.02
C PRO A 112 -7.18 7.50 -6.35
N PRO A 113 -6.19 8.38 -6.14
CA PRO A 113 -6.31 9.78 -6.55
C PRO A 113 -6.52 9.98 -8.05
N TRP A 114 -6.13 9.01 -8.88
CA TRP A 114 -6.40 9.01 -10.31
C TRP A 114 -7.66 8.26 -10.68
N SER A 115 -7.83 7.00 -10.23
CA SER A 115 -8.91 6.12 -10.67
C SER A 115 -10.18 6.24 -9.83
N GLY A 116 -10.09 6.76 -8.61
CA GLY A 116 -11.19 6.87 -7.65
C GLY A 116 -11.13 5.82 -6.54
N ILE A 117 -12.03 5.97 -5.58
CA ILE A 117 -12.30 5.02 -4.48
C ILE A 117 -13.66 5.34 -3.88
N THR A 118 -14.38 4.32 -3.44
CA THR A 118 -15.61 4.42 -2.64
C THR A 118 -15.32 3.96 -1.22
N TRP A 119 -15.08 4.90 -0.30
CA TRP A 119 -14.82 4.59 1.11
C TRP A 119 -16.03 3.98 1.83
N GLU A 120 -17.22 4.20 1.32
CA GLU A 120 -18.48 3.64 1.81
C GLU A 120 -18.57 2.12 1.61
N ASP A 121 -17.80 1.58 0.68
CA ASP A 121 -17.68 0.15 0.40
C ASP A 121 -16.46 -0.49 1.07
N HIS A 122 -15.65 0.30 1.81
CA HIS A 122 -14.43 -0.20 2.45
C HIS A 122 -14.71 -1.42 3.34
N ASP A 123 -13.97 -2.48 3.10
CA ASP A 123 -14.00 -3.72 3.87
C ASP A 123 -12.65 -3.93 4.57
N PRO A 124 -12.58 -3.78 5.91
CA PRO A 124 -11.31 -3.81 6.64
C PRO A 124 -10.61 -5.17 6.65
N ASP A 125 -11.30 -6.25 6.29
CA ASP A 125 -10.74 -7.60 6.20
C ASP A 125 -10.16 -7.90 4.81
N ILE A 126 -10.63 -7.19 3.78
CA ILE A 126 -10.20 -7.31 2.38
C ILE A 126 -9.26 -6.15 1.98
N GLU A 127 -9.65 -4.91 2.23
CA GLU A 127 -8.84 -3.72 1.95
C GLU A 127 -7.91 -3.37 3.12
N THR A 128 -7.03 -4.27 3.46
CA THR A 128 -6.11 -4.06 4.61
C THR A 128 -5.03 -3.02 4.33
N ASN A 129 -4.74 -2.71 3.08
CA ASN A 129 -3.73 -1.73 2.69
C ASN A 129 -4.24 -0.81 1.59
N TYR A 130 -3.53 0.30 1.39
CA TYR A 130 -3.76 1.34 0.41
C TYR A 130 -2.44 1.65 -0.31
N GLU A 131 -2.46 1.77 -1.63
CA GLU A 131 -1.29 2.19 -2.41
C GLU A 131 -1.02 3.67 -2.17
N ILE A 132 -0.05 3.95 -1.30
CA ILE A 132 0.33 5.33 -0.98
C ILE A 132 1.26 5.93 -2.03
N VAL A 133 1.86 5.10 -2.87
CA VAL A 133 2.81 5.53 -3.91
C VAL A 133 2.94 4.50 -5.03
N SER A 134 2.94 5.01 -6.27
CA SER A 134 3.29 4.25 -7.48
C SER A 134 3.91 5.19 -8.52
N ILE A 135 4.09 4.74 -9.76
CA ILE A 135 4.54 5.63 -10.83
C ILE A 135 3.55 6.78 -11.10
N HIS A 136 2.31 6.63 -10.68
CA HIS A 136 1.29 7.66 -10.80
C HIS A 136 1.42 8.80 -9.77
N GLY A 137 2.33 8.70 -8.82
CA GLY A 137 2.59 9.73 -7.82
C GLY A 137 2.44 9.24 -6.40
N ALA A 138 2.53 10.16 -5.45
CA ALA A 138 2.28 9.90 -4.04
C ALA A 138 0.83 10.25 -3.68
N ASN A 139 0.19 9.37 -2.92
CA ASN A 139 -1.23 9.37 -2.64
C ASN A 139 -1.53 9.61 -1.14
N GLU A 140 -0.61 10.27 -0.42
CA GLU A 140 -0.73 10.51 1.02
C GLU A 140 -1.83 11.53 1.32
N TYR A 141 -1.72 12.72 0.73
CA TYR A 141 -2.72 13.81 0.85
C TYR A 141 -2.72 14.68 -0.40
N MET A 142 -3.78 15.43 -0.61
CA MET A 142 -3.90 16.31 -1.77
C MET A 142 -2.81 17.40 -1.75
N GLY A 143 -2.04 17.47 -2.84
CA GLY A 143 -0.93 18.42 -2.98
C GLY A 143 0.44 17.90 -2.49
N ASN A 144 0.53 16.65 -2.03
CA ASN A 144 1.83 16.04 -1.74
C ASN A 144 2.69 15.86 -3.00
N LEU A 145 4.00 15.69 -2.80
CA LEU A 145 4.94 15.44 -3.90
C LEU A 145 5.46 13.99 -3.85
N PRO A 146 5.68 13.38 -5.02
CA PRO A 146 5.32 13.85 -6.36
C PRO A 146 3.81 13.88 -6.56
N ILE A 147 3.33 14.91 -7.25
CA ILE A 147 1.90 15.11 -7.47
C ILE A 147 1.30 13.90 -8.21
N PRO A 148 0.15 13.36 -7.79
CA PRO A 148 -0.53 12.29 -8.50
C PRO A 148 -0.86 12.66 -9.95
N HIS A 149 -0.94 11.65 -10.80
CA HIS A 149 -1.35 11.84 -12.19
C HIS A 149 -2.66 12.63 -12.26
N ARG A 150 -2.70 13.66 -13.10
CA ARG A 150 -3.82 14.62 -13.25
C ARG A 150 -4.19 15.40 -11.97
N GLY A 151 -3.26 15.51 -11.00
CA GLY A 151 -3.44 16.32 -9.79
C GLY A 151 -4.17 15.62 -8.65
N GLY A 152 -4.77 14.46 -8.92
CA GLY A 152 -5.56 13.71 -7.93
C GLY A 152 -6.95 14.29 -7.68
N LYS A 153 -7.81 13.50 -7.04
CA LYS A 153 -9.20 13.87 -6.70
C LYS A 153 -9.33 14.05 -5.19
N PRO A 154 -9.98 15.14 -4.73
CA PRO A 154 -10.26 15.31 -3.30
C PRO A 154 -11.04 14.12 -2.71
N GLY A 155 -10.74 13.74 -1.49
CA GLY A 155 -11.44 12.68 -0.78
C GLY A 155 -10.98 11.25 -1.13
N THR A 156 -9.93 11.09 -1.95
CA THR A 156 -9.44 9.78 -2.41
C THR A 156 -8.06 9.42 -1.88
N PHE A 157 -7.42 10.28 -1.11
CA PHE A 157 -6.10 10.10 -0.57
C PHE A 157 -6.09 9.23 0.70
N ALA A 158 -4.92 8.72 1.07
CA ALA A 158 -4.76 7.89 2.26
C ALA A 158 -5.25 8.59 3.54
N GLN A 159 -4.91 9.87 3.72
CA GLN A 159 -5.35 10.65 4.87
C GLN A 159 -6.87 10.84 4.90
N ASP A 160 -7.53 10.97 3.75
CA ASP A 160 -9.01 11.04 3.67
C ASP A 160 -9.64 9.74 4.19
N GLY A 161 -9.06 8.57 3.82
CA GLY A 161 -9.51 7.27 4.31
C GLY A 161 -9.32 7.12 5.81
N LEU A 162 -8.15 7.50 6.34
CA LEU A 162 -7.88 7.47 7.78
C LEU A 162 -8.85 8.36 8.56
N GLU A 163 -9.18 9.56 8.07
CA GLU A 163 -10.18 10.45 8.68
C GLU A 163 -11.59 9.86 8.68
N LYS A 164 -11.92 9.05 7.68
CA LYS A 164 -13.19 8.31 7.60
C LYS A 164 -13.21 7.03 8.46
N GLY A 165 -12.09 6.72 9.14
CA GLY A 165 -11.97 5.56 10.03
C GLY A 165 -11.52 4.27 9.33
N ALA A 166 -11.09 4.34 8.06
CA ALA A 166 -10.54 3.18 7.38
C ALA A 166 -9.24 2.70 8.05
N LYS A 167 -9.17 1.40 8.35
CA LYS A 167 -7.96 0.79 8.93
C LYS A 167 -7.08 0.22 7.83
N ILE A 168 -6.32 1.07 7.19
CA ILE A 168 -5.46 0.77 6.05
C ILE A 168 -3.97 0.92 6.40
N GLY A 169 -3.17 -0.07 6.03
CA GLY A 169 -1.71 0.03 5.97
C GLY A 169 -1.27 0.70 4.66
N PHE A 170 0.03 0.89 4.48
CA PHE A 170 0.58 1.56 3.32
C PHE A 170 1.48 0.63 2.51
N VAL A 171 1.18 0.51 1.22
CA VAL A 171 1.99 -0.22 0.24
C VAL A 171 2.47 0.72 -0.86
N GLY A 172 3.62 0.40 -1.44
CA GLY A 172 4.11 1.02 -2.66
C GLY A 172 4.13 -0.01 -3.79
N ALA A 173 3.75 0.41 -4.99
CA ALA A 173 3.80 -0.43 -6.18
C ALA A 173 4.47 0.30 -7.34
N SER A 174 4.95 -0.43 -8.33
CA SER A 174 5.55 0.21 -9.50
C SER A 174 4.51 0.70 -10.48
N ASP A 175 3.47 -0.09 -10.73
CA ASP A 175 2.53 0.13 -11.82
C ASP A 175 3.24 0.32 -13.17
N SER A 176 4.33 -0.41 -13.36
CA SER A 176 5.15 -0.29 -14.56
C SER A 176 4.59 -1.17 -15.68
N HIS A 177 4.53 -0.56 -16.87
CA HIS A 177 4.13 -1.25 -18.09
C HIS A 177 5.39 -1.52 -18.95
N GLY A 178 5.98 -2.69 -18.82
CA GLY A 178 7.17 -3.07 -19.58
C GLY A 178 8.14 -3.98 -18.83
N LEU A 179 9.32 -4.19 -19.42
CA LEU A 179 10.34 -5.11 -18.90
C LEU A 179 11.02 -4.62 -17.60
N TYR A 180 10.96 -3.33 -17.31
CA TYR A 180 11.62 -2.71 -16.19
C TYR A 180 10.58 -2.15 -15.23
N TYR A 181 10.65 -2.51 -13.95
CA TYR A 181 9.68 -2.05 -12.96
C TYR A 181 9.69 -0.51 -12.74
N HIS A 182 10.65 0.20 -13.32
CA HIS A 182 10.73 1.66 -13.32
C HIS A 182 10.22 2.31 -14.59
N SER A 183 9.92 1.54 -15.65
CA SER A 183 9.63 2.13 -16.92
C SER A 183 8.13 2.30 -17.12
N HIS A 184 7.74 3.54 -17.20
CA HIS A 184 6.53 3.91 -17.91
C HIS A 184 6.98 4.85 -19.03
N GLU A 185 7.11 4.33 -20.24
CA GLU A 185 7.58 5.10 -21.38
C GLU A 185 6.79 6.40 -21.52
N GLY A 186 7.47 7.53 -21.36
CA GLY A 186 6.94 8.88 -21.63
C GLY A 186 6.10 9.53 -20.54
N TRP A 187 5.99 8.97 -19.33
CA TRP A 187 5.11 9.56 -18.30
C TRP A 187 5.85 10.43 -17.27
N ARG A 188 7.12 10.13 -16.95
CA ARG A 188 7.94 10.96 -16.07
C ARG A 188 9.41 10.88 -16.48
N GLU A 189 10.02 12.06 -16.63
CA GLU A 189 11.43 12.23 -16.95
C GLU A 189 12.31 12.36 -15.68
N ASP A 190 11.70 12.46 -14.50
CA ASP A 190 12.41 12.64 -13.25
C ASP A 190 12.90 11.30 -12.63
N PRO A 191 13.75 11.35 -11.60
CA PRO A 191 14.27 10.16 -10.93
C PRO A 191 13.23 9.35 -10.15
N TYR A 192 11.95 9.70 -10.24
CA TYR A 192 10.88 9.02 -9.56
C TYR A 192 10.60 7.65 -10.19
N LYS A 193 10.83 6.60 -9.44
CA LYS A 193 10.89 5.21 -9.92
C LYS A 193 9.65 4.36 -9.60
N GLY A 194 8.57 4.97 -9.16
CA GLY A 194 7.41 4.24 -8.64
C GLY A 194 7.58 3.87 -7.17
N GLY A 195 6.87 2.85 -6.70
CA GLY A 195 6.87 2.45 -5.30
C GLY A 195 7.41 1.04 -5.06
N LEU A 196 7.87 0.80 -3.84
CA LEU A 196 8.20 -0.52 -3.31
C LEU A 196 7.51 -0.74 -1.97
N THR A 197 7.12 -1.98 -1.70
CA THR A 197 6.61 -2.42 -0.40
C THR A 197 7.69 -3.16 0.37
N GLY A 198 8.00 -2.70 1.58
CA GLY A 198 8.75 -3.47 2.56
C GLY A 198 7.80 -4.18 3.53
N VAL A 199 8.12 -5.41 3.92
CA VAL A 199 7.35 -6.19 4.90
C VAL A 199 8.23 -6.57 6.08
N LEU A 200 7.69 -6.46 7.30
CA LEU A 200 8.36 -6.89 8.51
C LEU A 200 7.94 -8.33 8.81
N LEU A 201 8.83 -9.27 8.53
CA LEU A 201 8.59 -10.69 8.78
C LEU A 201 9.09 -11.06 10.18
N SER A 202 8.32 -11.90 10.88
CA SER A 202 8.72 -12.48 12.16
C SER A 202 9.56 -13.74 12.01
N ASP A 203 9.61 -14.31 10.80
CA ASP A 203 10.26 -15.56 10.46
C ASP A 203 10.73 -15.54 9.00
N SER A 204 10.96 -16.70 8.43
CA SER A 204 11.52 -16.92 7.10
C SER A 204 10.71 -16.28 5.96
N LEU A 205 11.38 -15.98 4.85
CA LEU A 205 10.78 -15.46 3.63
C LEU A 205 9.96 -16.57 2.94
N ASN A 206 8.63 -16.48 3.04
CA ASN A 206 7.69 -17.37 2.38
C ASN A 206 6.33 -16.66 2.18
N ARG A 207 5.44 -17.29 1.39
CA ARG A 207 4.11 -16.72 1.10
C ARG A 207 3.29 -16.47 2.36
N GLU A 208 3.32 -17.38 3.32
CA GLU A 208 2.57 -17.29 4.58
C GLU A 208 2.94 -16.02 5.35
N ASN A 209 4.24 -15.85 5.59
CA ASN A 209 4.73 -14.74 6.40
C ASN A 209 4.56 -13.38 5.69
N ILE A 210 4.72 -13.33 4.35
CA ILE A 210 4.40 -12.11 3.57
C ILE A 210 2.90 -11.83 3.65
N TRP A 211 2.06 -12.85 3.47
CA TRP A 211 0.60 -12.73 3.53
C TRP A 211 0.14 -12.18 4.88
N ASP A 212 0.67 -12.73 5.96
CA ASP A 212 0.37 -12.26 7.32
C ASP A 212 0.85 -10.82 7.53
N ALA A 213 2.04 -10.47 7.02
CA ALA A 213 2.53 -9.10 7.11
C ALA A 213 1.60 -8.11 6.39
N LEU A 214 1.13 -8.43 5.17
CA LEU A 214 0.20 -7.60 4.42
C LEU A 214 -1.19 -7.55 5.10
N ARG A 215 -1.71 -8.68 5.57
CA ARG A 215 -3.00 -8.77 6.24
C ARG A 215 -3.04 -7.97 7.53
N TYR A 216 -1.97 -8.03 8.32
CA TYR A 216 -1.86 -7.33 9.61
C TYR A 216 -1.15 -5.99 9.51
N ARG A 217 -0.92 -5.47 8.28
CA ARG A 217 -0.35 -4.14 8.03
C ARG A 217 1.07 -3.95 8.62
N ARG A 218 1.82 -5.05 8.77
CA ARG A 218 3.24 -5.04 9.17
C ARG A 218 4.14 -4.76 7.98
N ASN A 219 3.82 -3.69 7.28
CA ASN A 219 4.46 -3.28 6.04
C ASN A 219 4.57 -1.76 5.96
N TYR A 220 5.46 -1.32 5.11
CA TYR A 220 5.71 0.06 4.82
C TYR A 220 5.93 0.27 3.32
N ALA A 221 5.82 1.51 2.87
CA ALA A 221 6.03 1.88 1.48
C ALA A 221 7.27 2.76 1.33
N THR A 222 7.94 2.66 0.19
CA THR A 222 8.96 3.62 -0.25
C THR A 222 8.69 4.07 -1.68
N SER A 223 9.16 5.25 -2.06
CA SER A 223 9.02 5.77 -3.42
C SER A 223 10.14 5.29 -4.35
N GLY A 224 10.42 3.98 -4.34
CA GLY A 224 11.26 3.28 -5.32
C GLY A 224 12.67 2.93 -4.88
N GLU A 225 13.09 3.28 -3.66
CA GLU A 225 14.38 2.89 -3.10
C GLU A 225 14.19 1.90 -1.94
N LYS A 226 15.17 1.01 -1.76
CA LYS A 226 15.15 0.00 -0.69
C LYS A 226 15.64 0.58 0.62
N TYR A 227 14.79 1.33 1.29
CA TYR A 227 15.03 1.80 2.64
C TYR A 227 14.40 0.87 3.66
N PHE A 228 15.02 0.74 4.81
CA PHE A 228 14.41 0.07 5.95
C PHE A 228 13.86 1.11 6.91
N ILE A 229 12.60 0.93 7.32
CA ILE A 229 12.00 1.65 8.44
C ILE A 229 11.24 0.70 9.34
N ASP A 230 11.31 0.94 10.64
CA ASP A 230 10.46 0.32 11.66
C ASP A 230 9.84 1.40 12.54
N PHE A 231 8.61 1.18 12.95
CA PHE A 231 7.82 2.13 13.75
C PHE A 231 7.01 1.40 14.80
N THR A 232 7.17 1.81 16.06
CA THR A 232 6.50 1.17 17.19
C THR A 232 5.92 2.20 18.17
N ILE A 233 4.82 1.83 18.81
CA ILE A 233 4.25 2.56 19.95
C ILE A 233 4.09 1.59 21.12
N ASN A 234 4.70 1.91 22.26
CA ASN A 234 4.76 1.05 23.44
C ASN A 234 5.27 -0.37 23.10
N GLY A 235 6.16 -0.50 22.12
CA GLY A 235 6.69 -1.77 21.61
C GLY A 235 5.74 -2.53 20.66
N HIS A 236 4.54 -2.03 20.38
CA HIS A 236 3.65 -2.62 19.36
C HIS A 236 4.04 -2.14 17.97
N PRO A 237 4.15 -3.05 16.98
CA PRO A 237 4.62 -2.71 15.64
C PRO A 237 3.56 -1.97 14.82
N MET A 238 3.98 -1.38 13.69
CA MET A 238 3.07 -0.84 12.68
C MET A 238 1.97 -1.84 12.33
N GLY A 239 0.76 -1.33 12.02
CA GLY A 239 -0.44 -2.13 11.79
C GLY A 239 -1.25 -2.46 13.04
N SER A 240 -0.71 -2.21 14.24
CA SER A 240 -1.36 -2.53 15.51
C SER A 240 -2.51 -1.57 15.84
N SER A 241 -3.53 -2.11 16.55
CA SER A 241 -4.55 -1.33 17.25
C SER A 241 -4.42 -1.60 18.74
N ILE A 242 -4.15 -0.56 19.53
CA ILE A 242 -3.89 -0.68 20.97
C ILE A 242 -4.76 0.26 21.81
N SER A 243 -5.02 -0.11 23.06
CA SER A 243 -5.65 0.77 24.06
C SER A 243 -4.66 1.05 25.17
N ILE A 244 -4.53 2.32 25.55
CA ILE A 244 -3.57 2.78 26.54
C ILE A 244 -4.21 3.76 27.52
N GLN A 245 -3.62 3.87 28.71
CA GLN A 245 -4.07 4.80 29.76
C GLN A 245 -3.06 5.94 30.02
N ASP A 246 -1.81 5.71 29.67
CA ASP A 246 -0.73 6.71 29.77
C ASP A 246 -0.33 7.20 28.38
N PRO A 247 0.22 8.41 28.24
CA PRO A 247 0.73 8.92 26.97
C PRO A 247 1.67 7.94 26.26
N PRO A 248 1.51 7.73 24.94
CA PRO A 248 2.24 6.72 24.21
C PRO A 248 3.74 7.01 24.12
N LEU A 249 4.54 5.95 24.19
CA LEU A 249 5.97 5.99 23.95
C LEU A 249 6.26 5.54 22.52
N ILE A 250 6.67 6.49 21.68
CA ILE A 250 6.93 6.29 20.26
C ILE A 250 8.41 5.99 20.05
N SER A 251 8.69 4.98 19.23
CA SER A 251 10.05 4.66 18.82
C SER A 251 10.07 4.32 17.34
N PHE A 252 11.16 4.67 16.65
CA PHE A 252 11.34 4.31 15.25
C PHE A 252 12.81 4.10 14.89
N GLU A 253 13.01 3.39 13.82
CA GLU A 253 14.30 3.10 13.24
C GLU A 253 14.24 3.30 11.73
N ALA A 254 15.27 3.90 11.15
CA ALA A 254 15.43 4.03 9.72
C ALA A 254 16.90 3.82 9.36
N ILE A 255 17.14 3.08 8.26
CA ILE A 255 18.49 2.79 7.78
C ILE A 255 18.64 3.38 6.39
N SER A 256 19.45 4.42 6.28
CA SER A 256 19.92 5.03 5.04
C SER A 256 20.89 6.18 5.35
N ASP A 257 21.92 6.36 4.56
CA ASP A 257 22.83 7.52 4.59
C ASP A 257 22.19 8.78 4.00
N LYS A 258 21.00 8.67 3.42
CA LYS A 258 20.29 9.74 2.73
C LYS A 258 19.20 10.42 3.55
N ILE A 259 18.98 10.05 4.81
CA ILE A 259 17.89 10.61 5.65
C ILE A 259 18.12 12.10 5.88
N ILE A 260 17.08 12.92 5.60
CA ILE A 260 17.06 14.35 5.94
C ILE A 260 16.17 14.60 7.14
N TYR A 261 14.91 14.15 7.06
CA TYR A 261 13.90 14.37 8.09
C TYR A 261 13.10 13.11 8.36
N SER A 262 12.75 12.89 9.61
CA SER A 262 11.78 11.92 10.05
C SER A 262 10.62 12.65 10.73
N TYR A 263 9.41 12.35 10.29
CA TYR A 263 8.18 12.95 10.78
C TYR A 263 7.35 11.88 11.47
N VAL A 264 6.91 12.13 12.70
CA VAL A 264 5.81 11.38 13.31
C VAL A 264 4.54 12.18 13.02
N VAL A 265 3.62 11.56 12.29
CA VAL A 265 2.32 12.14 11.95
C VAL A 265 1.27 11.55 12.87
N ARG A 266 0.44 12.40 13.51
CA ARG A 266 -0.71 12.01 14.31
C ARG A 266 -1.97 12.69 13.78
N ASN A 267 -3.00 11.90 13.48
CA ASN A 267 -4.27 12.40 12.96
C ASN A 267 -4.08 13.38 11.79
N ASN A 268 -3.25 12.96 10.82
CA ASN A 268 -2.90 13.72 9.61
C ASN A 268 -2.17 15.06 9.86
N LYS A 269 -1.60 15.24 11.05
CA LYS A 269 -0.80 16.41 11.40
C LYS A 269 0.58 15.99 11.90
N GLU A 270 1.59 16.72 11.49
CA GLU A 270 2.95 16.51 12.00
C GLU A 270 2.99 16.78 13.51
N LEU A 271 3.31 15.74 14.26
CA LEU A 271 3.48 15.81 15.72
C LEU A 271 4.92 16.14 16.11
N PHE A 272 5.86 15.52 15.40
CA PHE A 272 7.27 15.60 15.70
C PHE A 272 8.08 15.55 14.41
N VAL A 273 9.09 16.40 14.33
CA VAL A 273 10.04 16.44 13.21
C VAL A 273 11.45 16.33 13.77
N SER A 274 12.18 15.35 13.34
CA SER A 274 13.61 15.23 13.62
C SER A 274 14.41 15.66 12.40
N GLY A 275 15.28 16.62 12.56
CA GLY A 275 16.15 17.12 11.49
C GLY A 275 17.25 16.14 11.09
N LYS A 276 18.06 16.57 10.12
CA LYS A 276 19.16 15.81 9.51
C LYS A 276 20.03 15.13 10.57
N ILE A 277 20.15 13.83 10.40
CA ILE A 277 20.99 13.00 11.24
C ILE A 277 22.10 12.45 10.35
N GLY A 278 23.32 12.76 10.72
CA GLY A 278 24.49 12.26 10.00
C GLY A 278 24.68 10.76 10.32
N GLY A 279 24.78 9.94 9.26
CA GLY A 279 25.11 8.52 9.36
C GLY A 279 24.07 7.60 8.71
N PRO A 280 24.44 6.34 8.41
CA PRO A 280 23.61 5.40 7.68
C PRO A 280 22.51 4.74 8.53
N TYR A 281 22.45 5.07 9.80
CA TYR A 281 21.55 4.45 10.75
C TYR A 281 20.96 5.50 11.70
N TYR A 282 19.65 5.54 11.77
CA TYR A 282 18.93 6.39 12.69
C TYR A 282 17.91 5.61 13.53
N ARG A 283 18.07 5.71 14.84
CA ARG A 283 17.13 5.18 15.82
C ARG A 283 16.72 6.27 16.78
N TYR A 284 15.43 6.47 16.90
CA TYR A 284 14.85 7.33 17.94
C TYR A 284 14.04 6.47 18.92
N LYS A 285 14.33 6.61 20.20
CA LYS A 285 13.61 5.90 21.26
C LYS A 285 13.09 6.89 22.28
N GLY A 286 11.80 6.72 22.62
CA GLY A 286 11.26 7.38 23.80
C GLY A 286 10.65 8.76 23.56
N LEU A 287 10.18 9.07 22.35
CA LEU A 287 9.30 10.22 22.16
C LEU A 287 7.98 9.94 22.85
N LYS A 288 7.70 10.69 23.93
CA LYS A 288 6.44 10.60 24.65
C LYS A 288 5.48 11.67 24.15
N ASP A 289 4.31 11.28 23.69
CA ASP A 289 3.30 12.24 23.25
C ASP A 289 2.35 12.62 24.40
N GLU A 290 2.75 13.64 25.16
CA GLU A 290 1.94 14.19 26.27
C GLU A 290 0.71 14.97 25.78
N THR A 291 0.57 15.19 24.46
CA THR A 291 -0.51 15.99 23.88
C THR A 291 -1.60 15.14 23.24
N ILE A 292 -1.56 13.82 23.42
CA ILE A 292 -2.57 12.90 22.89
C ILE A 292 -3.97 13.24 23.40
N SER A 293 -4.96 13.21 22.51
CA SER A 293 -6.35 13.43 22.86
C SER A 293 -7.04 12.12 23.24
N ARG A 294 -8.02 12.18 24.16
CA ARG A 294 -8.86 11.02 24.50
C ARG A 294 -9.57 10.47 23.27
N GLY A 295 -9.63 9.15 23.16
CA GLY A 295 -10.23 8.43 22.03
C GLY A 295 -9.21 7.90 21.04
N GLU A 296 -9.64 7.57 19.84
CA GLU A 296 -8.78 6.99 18.81
C GLU A 296 -7.85 8.05 18.20
N ASN A 297 -6.57 7.72 18.14
CA ASN A 297 -5.53 8.51 17.49
C ASN A 297 -4.76 7.61 16.53
N ILE A 298 -4.39 8.13 15.38
CA ILE A 298 -3.73 7.41 14.32
C ILE A 298 -2.32 7.96 14.14
N TYR A 299 -1.31 7.11 14.22
CA TYR A 299 0.09 7.51 14.11
C TYR A 299 0.77 6.77 12.97
N TYR A 300 1.61 7.44 12.21
CA TYR A 300 2.55 6.81 11.28
C TYR A 300 3.86 7.59 11.18
N LEU A 301 4.90 6.92 10.72
CA LEU A 301 6.20 7.51 10.44
C LEU A 301 6.30 7.85 8.96
N LYS A 302 6.84 9.05 8.65
CA LYS A 302 7.25 9.46 7.32
C LYS A 302 8.72 9.85 7.36
N VAL A 303 9.52 9.35 6.42
CA VAL A 303 10.95 9.67 6.31
C VAL A 303 11.23 10.26 4.94
N LEU A 304 11.86 11.45 4.93
CA LEU A 304 12.28 12.14 3.72
C LEU A 304 13.79 11.97 3.53
N TYR A 305 14.20 11.64 2.32
CA TYR A 305 15.58 11.41 1.92
C TYR A 305 16.10 12.54 1.02
N ASN A 306 17.43 12.71 0.92
CA ASN A 306 18.07 13.83 0.23
C ASN A 306 17.96 13.76 -1.30
N ASP A 307 17.53 12.64 -1.85
CA ASP A 307 17.23 12.46 -3.26
C ASP A 307 15.73 12.72 -3.58
N GLY A 308 14.98 13.23 -2.60
CA GLY A 308 13.55 13.51 -2.73
C GLY A 308 12.64 12.28 -2.56
N THR A 309 13.21 11.08 -2.33
CA THR A 309 12.44 9.89 -2.06
C THR A 309 11.85 9.93 -0.65
N ILE A 310 10.79 9.15 -0.43
CA ILE A 310 10.03 9.13 0.82
C ILE A 310 9.76 7.68 1.22
N ALA A 311 9.70 7.41 2.53
CA ALA A 311 9.16 6.18 3.09
C ALA A 311 8.05 6.48 4.08
N TRP A 312 7.03 5.62 4.13
CA TRP A 312 5.88 5.71 5.03
C TRP A 312 5.64 4.37 5.72
N SER A 313 5.62 4.36 7.04
CA SER A 313 5.17 3.18 7.79
C SER A 313 3.66 3.03 7.69
N SER A 314 3.14 1.80 7.78
CA SER A 314 1.73 1.62 8.08
C SER A 314 1.36 2.25 9.42
N PRO A 315 0.12 2.74 9.59
CA PRO A 315 -0.33 3.38 10.83
C PRO A 315 -0.42 2.43 12.02
N ILE A 316 -0.38 3.03 13.22
CA ILE A 316 -0.77 2.41 14.49
C ILE A 316 -1.97 3.19 15.04
N TRP A 317 -3.03 2.49 15.39
CA TRP A 317 -4.25 3.06 15.99
C TRP A 317 -4.16 2.95 17.50
N VAL A 318 -4.26 4.08 18.18
CA VAL A 318 -4.12 4.20 19.65
C VAL A 318 -5.40 4.74 20.23
N ASN A 319 -6.15 3.91 20.93
CA ASN A 319 -7.29 4.35 21.72
C ASN A 319 -6.80 4.78 23.09
N TYR A 320 -6.73 6.09 23.33
CA TYR A 320 -6.28 6.66 24.59
C TYR A 320 -7.46 6.87 25.55
N VAL A 321 -7.43 6.15 26.66
CA VAL A 321 -8.45 6.20 27.72
C VAL A 321 -7.74 6.54 29.04
N PRO A 322 -7.43 7.83 29.29
CA PRO A 322 -6.77 8.23 30.54
C PRO A 322 -7.62 7.87 31.76
N LYS A 323 -6.95 7.57 32.87
CA LYS A 323 -7.59 7.26 34.16
C LYS A 323 -8.42 8.43 34.70
#